data_e063143c1bd9f018b50fc8d8401a7a16
#
_entry.id   e063143c1bd9f018b50fc8d8401a7a16
#
_cell.length_a   1.000
_cell.length_b   1.000
_cell.length_c   1.000
_cell.angle_alpha   90.00
_cell.angle_beta   90.00
_cell.angle_gamma   90.00
#
_symmetry.space_group_name_H-M   'P 1'
#
loop_
_entity.id
_entity.type
_entity.pdbx_description
1 polymer ?
#
loop_
_entity_poly.entity_id
_entity_poly.type
_entity_poly.pdbx_seq_one_letter_code
_entity_poly.pdbx_strand_id
1 'polypeptide(L)'
;MLASLVASLLALPHDPAPDGDLRDSVVKILVTQRIPDVQRPWQKAAPADMSGSGVVIDGKRILTNAHVVRYSTQVRVQPNQSSDKLPAKVKAIAVGIDLALLELDDAAFFDTHPAAQLAEALPKVGARVATYGFPMGGEALSMTEGSVSRIEYSGYNDGVGGLRIQIDAAINPGNSGGPAGVDGKVVGLCFSGIRGADNIGYVIPVEELKTFLADVEDGNYDGKAQFRGQLQTLENDALRTKLAIDRSVTGLMFTRAPFGEAGKLLHSWDLFIKVGPYSIDNDGMVVAEDGLRLSWHYYVPKLAKDGKAPLTIRRGAETLEVQVPVSAKSEQLLQPLENRYPSYFIYGPMVFTPAYADFAPAILRNVLGESSPVVSRLTDERKFPGEELVVVAAKTFPHRIAKGYDINLFSVVGKVNGTPIQSLKHLVETLRDLKDDFVIFEFADEGTETVVFKREEIMKATEEILDDNSVRSPCSADLEKVWKRE
;
A
#
# COMPACT_ATOMS: atom_id res chain seq x y z
N MET A 1 -11.04 4.18 77.56
CA MET A 1 -10.79 2.93 76.83
C MET A 1 -11.18 3.13 75.38
N LEU A 2 -10.27 3.49 74.51
CA LEU A 2 -10.46 3.54 73.05
C LEU A 2 -9.84 2.24 72.46
N ALA A 3 -10.67 1.44 71.91
CA ALA A 3 -10.24 0.24 71.19
C ALA A 3 -9.87 0.63 69.74
N SER A 4 -8.60 0.50 69.38
CA SER A 4 -8.10 0.62 68.02
C SER A 4 -8.50 -0.62 67.21
N LEU A 5 -9.35 -0.45 66.20
CA LEU A 5 -9.58 -1.46 65.17
C LEU A 5 -8.47 -1.33 64.09
N VAL A 6 -7.56 -2.28 64.10
CA VAL A 6 -6.60 -2.47 63.00
C VAL A 6 -7.33 -3.30 61.92
N ALA A 7 -7.71 -2.63 60.81
CA ALA A 7 -8.20 -3.33 59.61
C ALA A 7 -7.01 -3.95 58.86
N SER A 8 -6.90 -5.28 58.94
CA SER A 8 -5.95 -6.06 58.14
C SER A 8 -6.45 -6.09 56.71
N LEU A 9 -5.82 -5.35 55.79
CA LEU A 9 -6.00 -5.52 54.37
C LEU A 9 -5.42 -6.90 53.98
N LEU A 10 -6.28 -7.87 53.82
CA LEU A 10 -5.94 -9.11 53.11
C LEU A 10 -5.67 -8.75 51.65
N ALA A 11 -4.40 -8.76 51.26
CA ALA A 11 -4.00 -8.79 49.86
C ALA A 11 -4.63 -10.06 49.25
N LEU A 12 -5.57 -9.89 48.33
CA LEU A 12 -6.07 -10.98 47.49
C LEU A 12 -4.87 -11.58 46.78
N PRO A 13 -4.72 -12.90 46.70
CA PRO A 13 -3.69 -13.50 45.89
C PRO A 13 -3.88 -13.04 44.43
N HIS A 14 -2.85 -12.40 43.92
CA HIS A 14 -2.75 -12.12 42.49
C HIS A 14 -2.59 -13.50 41.83
N ASP A 15 -3.59 -14.00 41.12
CA ASP A 15 -3.42 -15.17 40.29
C ASP A 15 -2.24 -14.91 39.37
N PRO A 16 -1.25 -15.81 39.27
CA PRO A 16 -0.18 -15.64 38.31
C PRO A 16 -0.79 -15.52 36.93
N ALA A 17 -0.41 -14.47 36.18
CA ALA A 17 -0.82 -14.30 34.81
C ALA A 17 -0.60 -15.64 34.06
N PRO A 18 -1.56 -16.11 33.24
CA PRO A 18 -1.39 -17.34 32.50
C PRO A 18 -0.10 -17.26 31.67
N ASP A 19 0.70 -18.33 31.65
CA ASP A 19 1.91 -18.45 30.84
C ASP A 19 1.62 -17.89 29.45
N GLY A 20 2.26 -16.76 29.07
CA GLY A 20 2.10 -16.15 27.75
C GLY A 20 1.31 -14.82 27.72
N ASP A 21 1.31 -14.03 28.78
CA ASP A 21 0.75 -12.68 28.71
C ASP A 21 1.61 -11.75 27.82
N LEU A 22 1.02 -11.23 26.74
CA LEU A 22 1.69 -10.35 25.78
C LEU A 22 1.85 -8.91 26.26
N ARG A 23 1.32 -8.53 27.42
CA ARG A 23 1.25 -7.14 27.91
C ARG A 23 2.60 -6.45 27.99
N ASP A 24 3.63 -7.17 28.45
CA ASP A 24 4.97 -6.62 28.63
C ASP A 24 5.73 -6.44 27.30
N SER A 25 5.24 -7.06 26.24
CA SER A 25 5.78 -6.92 24.89
C SER A 25 5.07 -5.81 24.08
N VAL A 26 3.97 -5.22 24.59
CA VAL A 26 3.19 -4.23 23.84
C VAL A 26 3.63 -2.82 24.20
N VAL A 27 3.82 -2.00 23.17
CA VAL A 27 4.26 -0.62 23.31
C VAL A 27 3.28 0.33 22.61
N LYS A 28 3.18 1.55 23.15
CA LYS A 28 2.51 2.67 22.49
C LYS A 28 3.47 3.35 21.53
N ILE A 29 2.99 3.65 20.32
CA ILE A 29 3.75 4.36 19.30
C ILE A 29 3.15 5.75 19.14
N LEU A 30 3.99 6.77 19.25
CA LEU A 30 3.63 8.18 19.11
C LEU A 30 4.36 8.72 17.88
N VAL A 31 3.61 9.29 16.95
CA VAL A 31 4.13 9.69 15.64
C VAL A 31 3.67 11.10 15.30
N THR A 32 4.59 11.92 14.81
CA THR A 32 4.26 13.16 14.12
C THR A 32 4.40 12.92 12.61
N GLN A 33 3.30 12.98 11.88
CA GLN A 33 3.26 12.74 10.44
C GLN A 33 3.13 14.05 9.66
N ARG A 34 3.66 14.06 8.43
CA ARG A 34 3.44 15.11 7.44
C ARG A 34 3.17 14.48 6.07
N ILE A 35 1.91 14.22 5.78
CA ILE A 35 1.51 13.61 4.50
C ILE A 35 1.79 14.56 3.32
N PRO A 36 2.00 14.04 2.08
CA PRO A 36 2.15 14.87 0.90
C PRO A 36 0.87 15.67 0.61
N ASP A 37 1.04 16.90 0.13
CA ASP A 37 -0.06 17.67 -0.45
C ASP A 37 -0.10 17.41 -1.96
N VAL A 38 -1.15 16.74 -2.43
CA VAL A 38 -1.30 16.32 -3.84
C VAL A 38 -1.32 17.51 -4.80
N GLN A 39 -1.93 18.62 -4.38
CA GLN A 39 -2.06 19.83 -5.20
C GLN A 39 -0.87 20.79 -5.07
N ARG A 40 -0.07 20.61 -4.03
CA ARG A 40 1.16 21.37 -3.81
C ARG A 40 2.31 20.41 -3.51
N PRO A 41 2.76 19.63 -4.51
CA PRO A 41 3.70 18.54 -4.30
C PRO A 41 5.08 18.99 -3.74
N TRP A 42 5.39 20.27 -3.79
CA TRP A 42 6.55 20.88 -3.14
C TRP A 42 6.36 21.10 -1.63
N GLN A 43 5.14 20.91 -1.11
CA GLN A 43 4.81 21.10 0.30
C GLN A 43 4.42 19.79 0.96
N LYS A 44 4.64 19.75 2.26
CA LYS A 44 4.10 18.72 3.15
C LYS A 44 2.94 19.32 3.90
N ALA A 45 1.89 18.55 4.15
CA ALA A 45 0.78 18.98 4.99
C ALA A 45 1.29 19.44 6.37
N ALA A 46 0.44 20.18 7.10
CA ALA A 46 0.74 20.55 8.48
C ALA A 46 1.04 19.28 9.32
N PRO A 47 1.97 19.36 10.28
CA PRO A 47 2.23 18.25 11.18
C PRO A 47 0.96 17.79 11.89
N ALA A 48 0.73 16.49 11.93
CA ALA A 48 -0.36 15.86 12.66
C ALA A 48 0.18 14.77 13.58
N ASP A 49 -0.22 14.82 14.85
CA ASP A 49 0.15 13.79 15.81
C ASP A 49 -0.83 12.63 15.71
N MET A 50 -0.26 11.43 15.69
CA MET A 50 -0.98 10.17 15.68
C MET A 50 -0.42 9.24 16.75
N SER A 51 -1.23 8.26 17.14
CA SER A 51 -0.79 7.18 18.02
C SER A 51 -1.28 5.84 17.49
N GLY A 52 -0.51 4.82 17.77
CA GLY A 52 -0.81 3.43 17.50
C GLY A 52 -0.16 2.54 18.54
N SER A 53 -0.13 1.27 18.23
CA SER A 53 0.47 0.24 19.06
C SER A 53 1.58 -0.49 18.31
N GLY A 54 2.42 -1.20 19.02
CA GLY A 54 3.43 -2.08 18.47
C GLY A 54 3.70 -3.24 19.40
N VAL A 55 4.39 -4.23 18.90
CA VAL A 55 4.82 -5.40 19.66
C VAL A 55 6.31 -5.65 19.52
N VAL A 56 6.98 -5.84 20.64
CA VAL A 56 8.40 -6.24 20.70
C VAL A 56 8.52 -7.67 20.19
N ILE A 57 9.44 -7.90 19.27
CA ILE A 57 9.75 -9.21 18.68
C ILE A 57 11.24 -9.51 18.79
N ASP A 58 11.62 -10.75 18.49
CA ASP A 58 13.02 -11.17 18.48
C ASP A 58 13.91 -10.27 17.62
N GLY A 59 15.18 -10.18 18.02
CA GLY A 59 16.19 -9.36 17.34
C GLY A 59 16.16 -7.88 17.72
N LYS A 60 15.60 -7.54 18.90
CA LYS A 60 15.52 -6.15 19.41
C LYS A 60 14.78 -5.22 18.43
N ARG A 61 13.62 -5.67 17.97
CA ARG A 61 12.80 -5.00 16.96
C ARG A 61 11.37 -4.84 17.45
N ILE A 62 10.65 -3.87 16.88
CA ILE A 62 9.24 -3.64 17.18
C ILE A 62 8.47 -3.68 15.86
N LEU A 63 7.45 -4.54 15.79
CA LEU A 63 6.50 -4.57 14.68
C LEU A 63 5.34 -3.61 14.95
N THR A 64 4.89 -2.94 13.88
CA THR A 64 3.69 -2.09 13.86
C THR A 64 3.10 -2.05 12.45
N ASN A 65 2.00 -1.31 12.28
CA ASN A 65 1.45 -1.06 10.94
C ASN A 65 2.18 0.08 10.21
N ALA A 66 2.25 -0.03 8.88
CA ALA A 66 2.82 1.00 8.03
C ALA A 66 2.03 2.32 8.13
N HIS A 67 0.69 2.29 8.14
CA HIS A 67 -0.12 3.50 8.25
C HIS A 67 0.11 4.28 9.55
N VAL A 68 0.57 3.63 10.63
CA VAL A 68 0.92 4.31 11.89
C VAL A 68 2.17 5.17 11.73
N VAL A 69 3.16 4.73 10.94
CA VAL A 69 4.47 5.38 10.83
C VAL A 69 4.76 5.99 9.45
N ARG A 70 3.86 5.81 8.48
CA ARG A 70 3.99 6.39 7.13
C ARG A 70 4.09 7.92 7.19
N TYR A 71 5.01 8.50 6.42
CA TYR A 71 5.29 9.93 6.38
C TYR A 71 5.67 10.55 7.74
N SER A 72 6.18 9.75 8.65
CA SER A 72 6.63 10.23 9.96
C SER A 72 7.83 11.16 9.83
N THR A 73 7.81 12.23 10.62
CA THR A 73 8.96 13.11 10.87
C THR A 73 9.58 12.82 12.23
N GLN A 74 8.80 12.22 13.13
CA GLN A 74 9.24 11.77 14.43
C GLN A 74 8.44 10.52 14.81
N VAL A 75 9.13 9.51 15.34
CA VAL A 75 8.54 8.31 15.94
C VAL A 75 9.12 8.15 17.34
N ARG A 76 8.26 7.89 18.31
CA ARG A 76 8.64 7.60 19.70
C ARG A 76 7.87 6.38 20.19
N VAL A 77 8.55 5.57 20.98
CA VAL A 77 7.99 4.37 21.62
C VAL A 77 7.85 4.64 23.11
N GLN A 78 6.70 4.34 23.66
CA GLN A 78 6.41 4.44 25.08
C GLN A 78 6.01 3.06 25.60
N PRO A 79 6.76 2.49 26.57
CA PRO A 79 6.39 1.23 27.21
C PRO A 79 5.06 1.32 27.96
N ASN A 80 4.41 0.18 28.14
CA ASN A 80 3.24 0.11 29.02
C ASN A 80 3.62 0.55 30.44
N GLN A 81 2.76 1.35 31.09
CA GLN A 81 2.94 1.89 32.45
C GLN A 81 4.21 2.74 32.65
N SER A 82 4.81 3.27 31.60
CA SER A 82 5.94 4.18 31.64
C SER A 82 5.58 5.55 31.07
N SER A 83 6.22 6.61 31.62
CA SER A 83 6.17 7.96 31.03
C SER A 83 7.27 8.21 30.01
N ASP A 84 8.25 7.32 29.91
CA ASP A 84 9.41 7.48 29.05
C ASP A 84 9.04 7.30 27.58
N LYS A 85 9.52 8.22 26.74
CA LYS A 85 9.26 8.25 25.30
C LYS A 85 10.57 8.15 24.55
N LEU A 86 10.92 6.96 24.15
CA LEU A 86 12.19 6.66 23.49
C LEU A 86 12.11 6.95 21.99
N PRO A 87 13.09 7.64 21.39
CA PRO A 87 13.12 7.85 19.96
C PRO A 87 13.30 6.53 19.22
N ALA A 88 12.54 6.37 18.15
CA ALA A 88 12.59 5.19 17.28
C ALA A 88 12.81 5.58 15.82
N LYS A 89 13.35 4.65 15.04
CA LYS A 89 13.55 4.77 13.60
C LYS A 89 12.74 3.71 12.86
N VAL A 90 12.16 4.09 11.75
CA VAL A 90 11.56 3.12 10.83
C VAL A 90 12.70 2.43 10.08
N LYS A 91 12.89 1.13 10.34
CA LYS A 91 13.92 0.31 9.71
C LYS A 91 13.47 -0.20 8.34
N ALA A 92 12.23 -0.67 8.27
CA ALA A 92 11.62 -1.13 7.04
C ALA A 92 10.11 -0.82 7.07
N ILE A 93 9.52 -0.61 5.88
CA ILE A 93 8.11 -0.32 5.72
C ILE A 93 7.58 -1.00 4.45
N ALA A 94 6.47 -1.72 4.60
CA ALA A 94 5.76 -2.40 3.53
C ALA A 94 4.33 -1.85 3.46
N VAL A 95 4.15 -0.74 2.74
CA VAL A 95 2.87 -0.02 2.68
C VAL A 95 1.76 -0.89 2.11
N GLY A 96 2.07 -1.69 1.08
CA GLY A 96 1.10 -2.54 0.40
C GLY A 96 0.47 -3.62 1.27
N ILE A 97 1.17 -4.12 2.30
CA ILE A 97 0.66 -5.10 3.27
C ILE A 97 0.51 -4.51 4.68
N ASP A 98 0.67 -3.21 4.80
CA ASP A 98 0.49 -2.43 6.02
C ASP A 98 1.35 -2.87 7.22
N LEU A 99 2.62 -3.20 6.98
CA LEU A 99 3.59 -3.59 8.01
C LEU A 99 4.78 -2.63 8.07
N ALA A 100 5.30 -2.42 9.26
CA ALA A 100 6.53 -1.67 9.48
C ALA A 100 7.35 -2.25 10.63
N LEU A 101 8.67 -2.09 10.54
CA LEU A 101 9.64 -2.52 11.53
C LEU A 101 10.35 -1.30 12.10
N LEU A 102 10.37 -1.19 13.42
CA LEU A 102 11.07 -0.14 14.13
C LEU A 102 12.27 -0.70 14.88
N GLU A 103 13.27 0.17 15.03
CA GLU A 103 14.42 -0.04 15.92
C GLU A 103 14.59 1.13 16.87
N LEU A 104 15.18 0.84 18.03
CA LEU A 104 15.55 1.83 19.04
C LEU A 104 17.07 1.95 19.11
N ASP A 105 17.57 3.17 19.32
CA ASP A 105 18.99 3.37 19.58
C ASP A 105 19.39 2.83 20.99
N ASP A 106 18.45 2.82 21.95
CA ASP A 106 18.64 2.27 23.28
C ASP A 106 18.33 0.76 23.34
N ALA A 107 19.36 -0.05 23.25
CA ALA A 107 19.23 -1.51 23.32
C ALA A 107 18.86 -2.04 24.73
N ALA A 108 19.07 -1.27 25.81
CA ALA A 108 18.73 -1.66 27.18
C ALA A 108 17.20 -1.74 27.38
N PHE A 109 16.44 -1.04 26.56
CA PHE A 109 14.99 -1.17 26.54
C PHE A 109 14.51 -2.62 26.47
N PHE A 110 15.14 -3.42 25.62
CA PHE A 110 14.73 -4.81 25.37
C PHE A 110 15.11 -5.78 26.50
N ASP A 111 15.92 -5.37 27.46
CA ASP A 111 16.28 -6.20 28.62
C ASP A 111 15.11 -6.32 29.61
N THR A 112 14.19 -5.34 29.59
CA THR A 112 13.01 -5.28 30.47
C THR A 112 11.68 -5.47 29.72
N HIS A 113 11.71 -5.46 28.39
CA HIS A 113 10.54 -5.65 27.54
C HIS A 113 10.76 -6.88 26.65
N PRO A 114 10.27 -8.06 27.09
CA PRO A 114 10.54 -9.32 26.42
C PRO A 114 9.91 -9.38 25.04
N ALA A 115 10.56 -10.09 24.13
CA ALA A 115 10.02 -10.37 22.80
C ALA A 115 8.82 -11.30 22.89
N ALA A 116 7.71 -10.92 22.26
CA ALA A 116 6.57 -11.81 22.09
C ALA A 116 6.90 -12.92 21.10
N GLN A 117 6.46 -14.14 21.42
CA GLN A 117 6.62 -15.28 20.52
C GLN A 117 5.58 -15.22 19.38
N LEU A 118 6.05 -15.35 18.13
CA LEU A 118 5.17 -15.51 16.99
C LEU A 118 4.65 -16.96 16.92
N ALA A 119 3.37 -17.13 16.64
CA ALA A 119 2.79 -18.46 16.43
C ALA A 119 3.42 -19.16 15.22
N GLU A 120 3.47 -20.49 15.22
CA GLU A 120 4.04 -21.26 14.12
C GLU A 120 3.13 -21.31 12.89
N ALA A 121 1.82 -21.34 13.11
CA ALA A 121 0.79 -21.49 12.09
C ALA A 121 -0.39 -20.54 12.32
N LEU A 122 -1.28 -20.48 11.35
CA LEU A 122 -2.54 -19.75 11.46
C LEU A 122 -3.42 -20.34 12.56
N PRO A 123 -4.18 -19.50 13.28
CA PRO A 123 -5.13 -19.99 14.26
C PRO A 123 -6.32 -20.70 13.58
N LYS A 124 -6.99 -21.59 14.30
CA LYS A 124 -8.22 -22.22 13.80
C LYS A 124 -9.39 -21.24 13.88
N VAL A 125 -10.31 -21.34 12.93
CA VAL A 125 -11.61 -20.65 13.03
C VAL A 125 -12.31 -21.09 14.30
N GLY A 126 -12.86 -20.15 15.07
CA GLY A 126 -13.45 -20.37 16.38
C GLY A 126 -12.47 -20.31 17.56
N ALA A 127 -11.14 -20.20 17.32
CA ALA A 127 -10.18 -20.04 18.40
C ALA A 127 -10.40 -18.71 19.15
N ARG A 128 -10.26 -18.70 20.47
CA ARG A 128 -10.32 -17.51 21.30
C ARG A 128 -9.08 -16.64 21.02
N VAL A 129 -9.28 -15.36 20.76
CA VAL A 129 -8.24 -14.39 20.46
C VAL A 129 -8.33 -13.19 21.41
N ALA A 130 -7.21 -12.72 21.91
CA ALA A 130 -7.08 -11.46 22.65
C ALA A 130 -6.30 -10.45 21.82
N THR A 131 -6.78 -9.20 21.75
CA THR A 131 -6.07 -8.10 21.10
C THR A 131 -5.60 -7.08 22.12
N TYR A 132 -4.42 -6.55 21.92
CA TYR A 132 -3.76 -5.63 22.84
C TYR A 132 -3.42 -4.33 22.13
N GLY A 133 -3.59 -3.18 22.80
CA GLY A 133 -3.22 -1.90 22.21
C GLY A 133 -3.62 -0.71 23.08
N PHE A 134 -3.36 0.50 22.54
CA PHE A 134 -3.64 1.78 23.20
C PHE A 134 -4.73 2.56 22.45
N PRO A 135 -6.01 2.19 22.60
CA PRO A 135 -7.11 2.80 21.86
C PRO A 135 -7.20 4.30 22.14
N MET A 136 -7.51 5.08 21.09
CA MET A 136 -7.69 6.54 21.17
C MET A 136 -6.48 7.29 21.80
N GLY A 137 -5.29 6.70 21.76
CA GLY A 137 -4.10 7.28 22.40
C GLY A 137 -4.13 7.23 23.94
N GLY A 138 -4.96 6.35 24.52
CA GLY A 138 -5.06 6.15 25.98
C GLY A 138 -3.72 5.89 26.65
N GLU A 139 -3.60 6.22 27.95
CA GLU A 139 -2.37 6.01 28.73
C GLU A 139 -2.24 4.55 29.21
N ALA A 140 -3.34 3.82 29.31
CA ALA A 140 -3.37 2.44 29.75
C ALA A 140 -3.53 1.48 28.58
N LEU A 141 -2.81 0.35 28.63
CA LEU A 141 -2.97 -0.76 27.70
C LEU A 141 -4.39 -1.34 27.84
N SER A 142 -5.07 -1.48 26.72
CA SER A 142 -6.38 -2.14 26.61
C SER A 142 -6.21 -3.54 26.06
N MET A 143 -7.00 -4.46 26.59
CA MET A 143 -7.14 -5.82 26.06
C MET A 143 -8.61 -6.05 25.74
N THR A 144 -8.89 -6.55 24.54
CA THR A 144 -10.23 -7.01 24.13
C THR A 144 -10.17 -8.46 23.67
N GLU A 145 -11.20 -9.23 23.97
CA GLU A 145 -11.27 -10.65 23.63
C GLU A 145 -12.40 -10.90 22.64
N GLY A 146 -12.22 -11.92 21.85
CA GLY A 146 -13.17 -12.41 20.87
C GLY A 146 -12.76 -13.76 20.30
N SER A 147 -13.24 -14.06 19.09
CA SER A 147 -12.97 -15.32 18.39
C SER A 147 -12.50 -15.05 16.95
N VAL A 148 -11.74 -15.96 16.41
CA VAL A 148 -11.42 -16.00 14.98
C VAL A 148 -12.68 -16.36 14.20
N SER A 149 -13.25 -15.42 13.45
CA SER A 149 -14.48 -15.62 12.70
C SER A 149 -14.25 -16.29 11.36
N ARG A 150 -13.20 -15.89 10.63
CA ARG A 150 -12.77 -16.48 9.36
C ARG A 150 -11.36 -16.08 8.98
N ILE A 151 -10.79 -16.83 8.04
CA ILE A 151 -9.52 -16.51 7.39
C ILE A 151 -9.80 -16.42 5.90
N GLU A 152 -9.38 -15.32 5.27
CA GLU A 152 -9.63 -15.05 3.87
C GLU A 152 -8.41 -14.42 3.19
N TYR A 153 -8.33 -14.53 1.86
CA TYR A 153 -7.39 -13.78 1.05
C TYR A 153 -8.12 -12.57 0.44
N SER A 154 -7.64 -11.37 0.70
CA SER A 154 -8.27 -10.13 0.23
C SER A 154 -7.24 -9.04 0.01
N GLY A 155 -7.61 -7.97 -0.71
CA GLY A 155 -6.73 -6.81 -0.90
C GLY A 155 -6.52 -6.02 0.39
N TYR A 156 -5.28 -5.59 0.64
CA TYR A 156 -4.95 -4.55 1.61
C TYR A 156 -5.15 -3.15 0.99
N ASN A 157 -4.84 -2.10 1.74
CA ASN A 157 -5.20 -0.73 1.38
C ASN A 157 -4.68 -0.26 0.01
N ASP A 158 -3.51 -0.69 -0.43
CA ASP A 158 -2.90 -0.27 -1.70
C ASP A 158 -3.02 -1.36 -2.80
N GLY A 159 -4.05 -2.20 -2.73
CA GLY A 159 -4.36 -3.18 -3.77
C GLY A 159 -3.48 -4.43 -3.77
N VAL A 160 -2.57 -4.57 -2.82
CA VAL A 160 -1.79 -5.79 -2.63
C VAL A 160 -2.64 -6.84 -1.94
N GLY A 161 -2.70 -8.04 -2.51
CA GLY A 161 -3.44 -9.15 -1.90
C GLY A 161 -2.65 -9.84 -0.78
N GLY A 162 -3.38 -10.28 0.26
CA GLY A 162 -2.79 -11.05 1.34
C GLY A 162 -3.84 -11.72 2.21
N LEU A 163 -3.38 -12.57 3.12
CA LEU A 163 -4.24 -13.20 4.11
C LEU A 163 -4.74 -12.18 5.12
N ARG A 164 -5.97 -12.35 5.56
CA ARG A 164 -6.59 -11.63 6.68
C ARG A 164 -7.25 -12.61 7.62
N ILE A 165 -7.14 -12.35 8.90
CA ILE A 165 -7.99 -12.98 9.91
C ILE A 165 -9.06 -11.98 10.30
N GLN A 166 -10.33 -12.35 10.15
CA GLN A 166 -11.43 -11.61 10.73
C GLN A 166 -11.68 -12.13 12.14
N ILE A 167 -11.85 -11.20 13.08
CA ILE A 167 -12.17 -11.46 14.48
C ILE A 167 -13.39 -10.64 14.90
N ASP A 168 -14.10 -11.09 15.93
CA ASP A 168 -15.19 -10.35 16.54
C ASP A 168 -14.79 -9.54 17.80
N ALA A 169 -13.50 -9.59 18.17
CA ALA A 169 -12.93 -8.66 19.15
C ALA A 169 -12.95 -7.23 18.63
N ALA A 170 -13.31 -6.28 19.47
CA ALA A 170 -13.37 -4.88 19.10
C ALA A 170 -11.99 -4.30 18.81
N ILE A 171 -11.78 -3.82 17.58
CA ILE A 171 -10.59 -3.06 17.18
C ILE A 171 -10.97 -1.58 17.01
N ASN A 172 -10.40 -0.74 17.86
CA ASN A 172 -10.60 0.70 17.84
C ASN A 172 -9.34 1.43 17.30
N PRO A 173 -9.48 2.67 16.77
CA PRO A 173 -8.34 3.50 16.42
C PRO A 173 -7.32 3.58 17.56
N GLY A 174 -6.05 3.26 17.29
CA GLY A 174 -4.97 3.16 18.27
C GLY A 174 -4.59 1.71 18.62
N ASN A 175 -5.45 0.71 18.41
CA ASN A 175 -5.08 -0.71 18.51
C ASN A 175 -4.25 -1.17 17.30
N SER A 176 -4.25 -0.41 16.20
CA SER A 176 -3.44 -0.69 15.00
C SER A 176 -1.97 -0.90 15.37
N GLY A 177 -1.39 -2.00 14.88
CA GLY A 177 -0.02 -2.42 15.15
C GLY A 177 0.17 -3.21 16.46
N GLY A 178 -0.86 -3.27 17.31
CA GLY A 178 -0.86 -4.13 18.49
C GLY A 178 -1.09 -5.60 18.13
N PRO A 179 -0.58 -6.55 18.94
CA PRO A 179 -0.70 -7.96 18.66
C PRO A 179 -2.12 -8.50 18.89
N ALA A 180 -2.50 -9.48 18.08
CA ALA A 180 -3.57 -10.42 18.35
C ALA A 180 -2.93 -11.74 18.81
N GLY A 181 -3.32 -12.25 19.98
CA GLY A 181 -2.73 -13.42 20.62
C GLY A 181 -3.73 -14.57 20.75
N VAL A 182 -3.24 -15.79 20.57
CA VAL A 182 -3.92 -17.06 20.89
C VAL A 182 -2.94 -17.90 21.69
N ASP A 183 -3.37 -18.40 22.84
CA ASP A 183 -2.53 -19.21 23.75
C ASP A 183 -1.16 -18.56 24.04
N GLY A 184 -1.14 -17.23 24.28
CA GLY A 184 0.05 -16.46 24.61
C GLY A 184 1.02 -16.22 23.43
N LYS A 185 0.70 -16.62 22.23
CA LYS A 185 1.53 -16.39 21.02
C LYS A 185 0.84 -15.44 20.07
N VAL A 186 1.64 -14.59 19.41
CA VAL A 186 1.14 -13.64 18.42
C VAL A 186 0.72 -14.36 17.15
N VAL A 187 -0.57 -14.33 16.83
CA VAL A 187 -1.13 -14.88 15.58
C VAL A 187 -1.24 -13.83 14.48
N GLY A 188 -1.00 -12.56 14.82
CA GLY A 188 -0.96 -11.46 13.87
C GLY A 188 -1.02 -10.08 14.52
N LEU A 189 -1.12 -9.03 13.69
CA LEU A 189 -1.26 -7.63 14.12
C LEU A 189 -2.62 -7.07 13.77
N CYS A 190 -3.26 -6.40 14.72
CA CYS A 190 -4.48 -5.62 14.49
C CYS A 190 -4.21 -4.49 13.49
N PHE A 191 -5.04 -4.33 12.44
CA PHE A 191 -4.77 -3.29 11.45
C PHE A 191 -5.98 -2.44 11.05
N SER A 192 -7.18 -2.96 11.08
CA SER A 192 -8.38 -2.19 10.74
C SER A 192 -9.66 -2.79 11.29
N GLY A 193 -10.69 -1.95 11.40
CA GLY A 193 -12.07 -2.35 11.56
C GLY A 193 -12.90 -1.76 10.42
N ILE A 194 -14.07 -2.30 10.16
CA ILE A 194 -15.02 -1.73 9.19
C ILE A 194 -15.74 -0.57 9.86
N ARG A 195 -15.60 0.65 9.32
CA ARG A 195 -16.37 1.80 9.81
C ARG A 195 -17.87 1.55 9.66
N GLY A 196 -18.59 1.67 10.77
CA GLY A 196 -20.04 1.47 10.79
C GLY A 196 -20.50 0.01 10.87
N ALA A 197 -19.58 -0.94 11.06
CA ALA A 197 -19.91 -2.31 11.43
C ALA A 197 -19.37 -2.59 12.84
N ASP A 198 -20.25 -3.01 13.74
CA ASP A 198 -19.85 -3.40 15.10
C ASP A 198 -19.23 -4.80 15.09
N ASN A 199 -18.20 -4.99 15.91
CA ASN A 199 -17.54 -6.28 16.13
C ASN A 199 -16.97 -6.95 14.88
N ILE A 200 -16.42 -6.17 13.94
CA ILE A 200 -15.62 -6.69 12.83
C ILE A 200 -14.22 -6.05 12.89
N GLY A 201 -13.25 -6.85 13.31
CA GLY A 201 -11.84 -6.50 13.29
C GLY A 201 -11.05 -7.36 12.30
N TYR A 202 -9.99 -6.79 11.75
CA TYR A 202 -9.08 -7.51 10.88
C TYR A 202 -7.67 -7.52 11.45
N VAL A 203 -7.02 -8.67 11.29
CA VAL A 203 -5.67 -8.95 11.76
C VAL A 203 -4.82 -9.39 10.57
N ILE A 204 -3.63 -8.81 10.43
CA ILE A 204 -2.59 -9.27 9.49
C ILE A 204 -1.98 -10.54 10.09
N PRO A 205 -2.12 -11.71 9.46
CA PRO A 205 -1.72 -12.99 10.06
C PRO A 205 -0.21 -13.14 10.25
N VAL A 206 0.17 -13.99 11.19
CA VAL A 206 1.57 -14.34 11.47
C VAL A 206 2.35 -14.80 10.24
N GLU A 207 1.70 -15.46 9.29
CA GLU A 207 2.31 -15.88 8.03
C GLU A 207 2.78 -14.67 7.20
N GLU A 208 1.97 -13.61 7.13
CA GLU A 208 2.35 -12.35 6.50
C GLU A 208 3.50 -11.65 7.25
N LEU A 209 3.46 -11.70 8.60
CA LEU A 209 4.54 -11.14 9.43
C LEU A 209 5.86 -11.85 9.16
N LYS A 210 5.87 -13.19 9.14
CA LYS A 210 7.08 -13.98 8.87
C LYS A 210 7.62 -13.72 7.47
N THR A 211 6.74 -13.64 6.46
CA THR A 211 7.14 -13.32 5.09
C THR A 211 7.77 -11.93 5.00
N PHE A 212 7.16 -10.92 5.63
CA PHE A 212 7.70 -9.56 5.71
C PHE A 212 9.07 -9.53 6.40
N LEU A 213 9.20 -10.20 7.55
CA LEU A 213 10.45 -10.22 8.32
C LEU A 213 11.60 -10.88 7.56
N ALA A 214 11.32 -11.93 6.78
CA ALA A 214 12.30 -12.58 5.92
C ALA A 214 12.70 -11.70 4.72
N ASP A 215 11.72 -11.00 4.13
CA ASP A 215 11.95 -10.13 2.98
C ASP A 215 12.85 -8.93 3.35
N VAL A 216 12.64 -8.32 4.52
CA VAL A 216 13.38 -7.11 4.93
C VAL A 216 14.70 -7.38 5.66
N GLU A 217 15.23 -8.59 5.63
CA GLU A 217 16.54 -8.92 6.26
C GLU A 217 17.70 -8.12 5.63
N ASP A 218 17.63 -7.84 4.34
CA ASP A 218 18.61 -7.00 3.61
C ASP A 218 18.36 -5.49 3.76
N GLY A 219 17.30 -5.10 4.47
CA GLY A 219 16.90 -3.71 4.72
C GLY A 219 15.91 -3.13 3.71
N ASN A 220 15.49 -3.90 2.70
CA ASN A 220 14.52 -3.48 1.71
C ASN A 220 13.30 -4.41 1.72
N TYR A 221 12.14 -3.89 1.37
CA TYR A 221 10.96 -4.68 1.11
C TYR A 221 10.77 -4.82 -0.41
N ASP A 222 11.00 -6.02 -0.93
CA ASP A 222 10.82 -6.32 -2.35
C ASP A 222 9.38 -6.66 -2.71
N GLY A 223 8.63 -7.23 -1.77
CA GLY A 223 7.22 -7.59 -1.92
C GLY A 223 7.01 -9.01 -2.41
N LYS A 224 5.73 -9.36 -2.62
CA LYS A 224 5.33 -10.72 -3.03
C LYS A 224 5.27 -10.85 -4.54
N ALA A 225 5.79 -11.94 -5.05
CA ALA A 225 5.62 -12.32 -6.44
C ALA A 225 4.11 -12.42 -6.79
N GLN A 226 3.69 -11.69 -7.80
CA GLN A 226 2.31 -11.61 -8.26
C GLN A 226 2.24 -11.94 -9.76
N PHE A 227 1.13 -12.47 -10.14
CA PHE A 227 0.71 -12.60 -11.52
C PHE A 227 -0.60 -11.82 -11.70
N ARG A 228 -0.67 -11.00 -12.73
CA ARG A 228 -1.86 -10.21 -13.05
C ARG A 228 -2.45 -10.66 -14.38
N GLY A 229 -3.75 -10.82 -14.41
CA GLY A 229 -4.51 -11.16 -15.61
C GLY A 229 -5.95 -10.73 -15.45
N GLN A 230 -6.57 -10.36 -16.54
CA GLN A 230 -8.01 -10.09 -16.55
C GLN A 230 -8.75 -11.41 -16.74
N LEU A 231 -9.42 -11.85 -15.70
CA LEU A 231 -10.10 -13.14 -15.61
C LEU A 231 -11.60 -12.95 -15.38
N GLN A 232 -12.39 -13.89 -15.83
CA GLN A 232 -13.83 -14.00 -15.53
C GLN A 232 -14.22 -15.41 -15.14
N THR A 233 -15.35 -15.54 -14.45
CA THR A 233 -15.91 -16.82 -14.02
C THR A 233 -16.47 -17.62 -15.21
N LEU A 234 -16.57 -18.95 -15.02
CA LEU A 234 -17.13 -19.89 -16.00
C LEU A 234 -18.59 -20.25 -15.69
N GLU A 235 -19.35 -19.42 -14.98
CA GLU A 235 -20.70 -19.77 -14.55
C GLU A 235 -21.74 -19.73 -15.67
N ASN A 236 -21.57 -18.83 -16.64
CA ASN A 236 -22.55 -18.61 -17.71
C ASN A 236 -22.64 -19.82 -18.67
N ASP A 237 -23.84 -20.40 -18.83
CA ASP A 237 -24.06 -21.59 -19.65
C ASP A 237 -23.77 -21.35 -21.16
N ALA A 238 -24.05 -20.16 -21.70
CA ALA A 238 -23.73 -19.84 -23.08
C ALA A 238 -22.21 -19.75 -23.28
N LEU A 239 -21.46 -19.20 -22.32
CA LEU A 239 -20.00 -19.19 -22.35
C LEU A 239 -19.44 -20.62 -22.32
N ARG A 240 -19.95 -21.49 -21.45
CA ARG A 240 -19.54 -22.89 -21.37
C ARG A 240 -19.82 -23.64 -22.69
N THR A 241 -21.00 -23.41 -23.28
CA THR A 241 -21.36 -23.98 -24.58
C THR A 241 -20.38 -23.50 -25.67
N LYS A 242 -20.04 -22.21 -25.70
CA LYS A 242 -19.07 -21.64 -26.65
C LYS A 242 -17.67 -22.22 -26.47
N LEU A 243 -17.26 -22.51 -25.23
CA LEU A 243 -15.98 -23.10 -24.89
C LEU A 243 -15.97 -24.64 -25.06
N ALA A 244 -17.11 -25.25 -25.37
CA ALA A 244 -17.29 -26.70 -25.46
C ALA A 244 -16.82 -27.43 -24.19
N ILE A 245 -17.23 -26.92 -23.02
CA ILE A 245 -16.94 -27.49 -21.70
C ILE A 245 -18.22 -27.85 -20.97
N ASP A 246 -18.18 -28.95 -20.23
CA ASP A 246 -19.24 -29.36 -19.31
C ASP A 246 -18.98 -28.83 -17.90
N ARG A 247 -19.88 -29.13 -16.96
CA ARG A 247 -19.78 -28.62 -15.57
C ARG A 247 -18.65 -29.25 -14.73
N SER A 248 -18.00 -30.30 -15.22
CA SER A 248 -16.82 -30.89 -14.55
C SER A 248 -15.58 -30.02 -14.69
N VAL A 249 -15.52 -29.19 -15.73
CA VAL A 249 -14.42 -28.24 -15.91
C VAL A 249 -14.69 -27.00 -15.06
N THR A 250 -13.81 -26.72 -14.12
CA THR A 250 -13.84 -25.52 -13.26
C THR A 250 -12.61 -24.65 -13.52
N GLY A 251 -12.68 -23.39 -13.10
CA GLY A 251 -11.60 -22.41 -13.26
C GLY A 251 -12.10 -21.06 -13.73
N LEU A 252 -11.17 -20.26 -14.24
CA LEU A 252 -11.41 -18.90 -14.75
C LEU A 252 -10.98 -18.80 -16.21
N MET A 253 -11.56 -17.90 -16.97
CA MET A 253 -11.17 -17.62 -18.35
C MET A 253 -10.43 -16.29 -18.47
N PHE A 254 -9.31 -16.27 -19.18
CA PHE A 254 -8.65 -15.02 -19.54
C PHE A 254 -9.48 -14.23 -20.54
N THR A 255 -9.98 -13.07 -20.15
CA THR A 255 -10.70 -12.14 -21.05
C THR A 255 -9.75 -11.40 -21.98
N ARG A 256 -8.54 -11.15 -21.50
CA ARG A 256 -7.45 -10.53 -22.24
C ARG A 256 -6.13 -11.22 -21.88
N ALA A 257 -5.25 -11.38 -22.87
CA ALA A 257 -3.88 -11.81 -22.62
C ALA A 257 -3.20 -10.82 -21.66
N PRO A 258 -2.44 -11.31 -20.66
CA PRO A 258 -1.62 -10.45 -19.82
C PRO A 258 -0.61 -9.65 -20.64
N PHE A 259 -0.09 -8.57 -20.06
CA PHE A 259 0.99 -7.81 -20.68
C PHE A 259 2.35 -8.51 -20.53
N GLY A 260 3.33 -8.06 -21.31
CA GLY A 260 4.72 -8.51 -21.21
C GLY A 260 4.94 -9.97 -21.57
N GLU A 261 5.90 -10.61 -20.91
CA GLU A 261 6.31 -11.99 -21.19
C GLU A 261 5.21 -13.02 -20.89
N ALA A 262 4.36 -12.76 -19.89
CA ALA A 262 3.23 -13.63 -19.61
C ALA A 262 2.24 -13.71 -20.76
N GLY A 263 2.03 -12.63 -21.51
CA GLY A 263 1.14 -12.59 -22.67
C GLY A 263 1.64 -13.37 -23.88
N LYS A 264 2.93 -13.76 -23.90
CA LYS A 264 3.44 -14.69 -24.91
C LYS A 264 3.04 -16.14 -24.64
N LEU A 265 2.69 -16.47 -23.40
CA LEU A 265 2.33 -17.82 -22.94
C LEU A 265 0.82 -17.99 -22.78
N LEU A 266 0.13 -16.96 -22.35
CA LEU A 266 -1.30 -16.96 -22.03
C LEU A 266 -2.06 -16.11 -23.05
N HIS A 267 -3.17 -16.63 -23.55
CA HIS A 267 -3.98 -15.97 -24.57
C HIS A 267 -5.39 -15.69 -24.04
N SER A 268 -6.07 -14.74 -24.68
CA SER A 268 -7.52 -14.58 -24.47
C SER A 268 -8.24 -15.88 -24.77
N TRP A 269 -9.22 -16.23 -23.95
CA TRP A 269 -10.00 -17.48 -23.99
C TRP A 269 -9.29 -18.73 -23.45
N ASP A 270 -8.03 -18.66 -23.00
CA ASP A 270 -7.46 -19.74 -22.21
C ASP A 270 -8.21 -19.90 -20.88
N LEU A 271 -8.45 -21.14 -20.47
CA LEU A 271 -9.05 -21.44 -19.17
C LEU A 271 -7.94 -21.74 -18.16
N PHE A 272 -7.88 -20.98 -17.10
CA PHE A 272 -6.98 -21.19 -15.98
C PHE A 272 -7.62 -22.16 -14.98
N ILE A 273 -7.14 -23.40 -14.92
CA ILE A 273 -7.78 -24.50 -14.20
C ILE A 273 -7.00 -24.98 -12.96
N LYS A 274 -5.67 -24.74 -12.92
CA LYS A 274 -4.85 -25.07 -11.73
C LYS A 274 -3.73 -24.07 -11.53
N VAL A 275 -3.36 -23.86 -10.25
CA VAL A 275 -2.11 -23.25 -9.81
C VAL A 275 -1.26 -24.31 -9.12
N GLY A 276 -0.13 -24.70 -9.75
CA GLY A 276 0.63 -25.88 -9.31
C GLY A 276 -0.25 -27.13 -9.22
N PRO A 277 -0.25 -27.83 -8.08
CA PRO A 277 -1.07 -29.04 -7.90
C PRO A 277 -2.55 -28.74 -7.61
N TYR A 278 -2.92 -27.50 -7.31
CA TYR A 278 -4.23 -27.12 -6.79
C TYR A 278 -5.21 -26.77 -7.90
N SER A 279 -6.36 -27.41 -7.92
CA SER A 279 -7.46 -27.09 -8.84
C SER A 279 -8.18 -25.81 -8.38
N ILE A 280 -8.59 -24.99 -9.34
CA ILE A 280 -9.29 -23.72 -9.12
C ILE A 280 -10.78 -23.91 -9.39
N ASP A 281 -11.64 -23.43 -8.52
CA ASP A 281 -13.09 -23.39 -8.78
C ASP A 281 -13.50 -22.19 -9.67
N ASN A 282 -14.79 -22.05 -9.96
CA ASN A 282 -15.29 -21.00 -10.84
C ASN A 282 -15.22 -19.59 -10.27
N ASP A 283 -14.96 -19.45 -8.95
CA ASP A 283 -14.71 -18.16 -8.29
C ASP A 283 -13.22 -17.85 -8.15
N GLY A 284 -12.34 -18.73 -8.68
CA GLY A 284 -10.89 -18.59 -8.52
C GLY A 284 -10.38 -19.01 -7.15
N MET A 285 -11.12 -19.87 -6.46
CA MET A 285 -10.71 -20.32 -5.14
C MET A 285 -10.13 -21.73 -5.21
N VAL A 286 -9.26 -22.00 -4.26
CA VAL A 286 -8.64 -23.31 -4.01
C VAL A 286 -9.04 -23.76 -2.62
N VAL A 287 -9.45 -25.02 -2.48
CA VAL A 287 -9.69 -25.64 -1.17
C VAL A 287 -8.39 -26.29 -0.71
N ALA A 288 -7.81 -25.78 0.37
CA ALA A 288 -6.61 -26.33 1.01
C ALA A 288 -6.92 -27.62 1.77
N GLU A 289 -5.86 -28.37 2.14
CA GLU A 289 -5.99 -29.65 2.88
C GLU A 289 -6.66 -29.47 4.27
N ASP A 290 -6.47 -28.32 4.91
CA ASP A 290 -7.11 -27.94 6.18
C ASP A 290 -8.55 -27.46 6.04
N GLY A 291 -9.12 -27.46 4.82
CA GLY A 291 -10.49 -27.04 4.50
C GLY A 291 -10.66 -25.53 4.30
N LEU A 292 -9.60 -24.72 4.38
CA LEU A 292 -9.64 -23.30 4.04
C LEU A 292 -9.87 -23.14 2.53
N ARG A 293 -10.79 -22.26 2.15
CA ARG A 293 -11.04 -21.89 0.76
C ARG A 293 -10.41 -20.52 0.48
N LEU A 294 -9.25 -20.49 -0.18
CA LEU A 294 -8.44 -19.31 -0.43
C LEU A 294 -8.30 -19.01 -1.93
N SER A 295 -8.15 -17.74 -2.29
CA SER A 295 -7.89 -17.32 -3.66
C SER A 295 -6.60 -17.96 -4.21
N TRP A 296 -6.60 -18.29 -5.51
CA TRP A 296 -5.42 -18.80 -6.20
C TRP A 296 -4.20 -17.88 -6.09
N HIS A 297 -4.41 -16.58 -5.89
CA HIS A 297 -3.34 -15.60 -5.70
C HIS A 297 -2.46 -15.90 -4.48
N TYR A 298 -3.04 -16.54 -3.44
CA TYR A 298 -2.29 -16.96 -2.25
C TYR A 298 -1.20 -17.97 -2.58
N TYR A 299 -1.44 -18.82 -3.57
CA TYR A 299 -0.52 -19.90 -3.93
C TYR A 299 0.57 -19.45 -4.89
N VAL A 300 0.36 -18.37 -5.65
CA VAL A 300 1.35 -17.87 -6.62
C VAL A 300 2.72 -17.61 -5.98
N PRO A 301 2.87 -16.76 -4.94
CA PRO A 301 4.17 -16.50 -4.34
C PRO A 301 4.78 -17.74 -3.67
N LYS A 302 3.95 -18.65 -3.16
CA LYS A 302 4.42 -19.90 -2.51
C LYS A 302 4.97 -20.93 -3.49
N LEU A 303 4.44 -20.95 -4.70
CA LEU A 303 4.81 -21.89 -5.75
C LEU A 303 5.83 -21.31 -6.73
N ALA A 304 6.05 -19.99 -6.68
CA ALA A 304 7.00 -19.32 -7.56
C ALA A 304 8.43 -19.81 -7.29
N LYS A 305 9.13 -20.18 -8.37
CA LYS A 305 10.56 -20.51 -8.37
C LYS A 305 11.23 -19.81 -9.54
N ASP A 306 12.38 -19.21 -9.31
CA ASP A 306 13.16 -18.51 -10.34
C ASP A 306 12.30 -17.48 -11.13
N GLY A 307 11.44 -16.73 -10.40
CA GLY A 307 10.56 -15.71 -11.00
C GLY A 307 9.43 -16.26 -11.86
N LYS A 308 9.05 -17.54 -11.72
CA LYS A 308 7.97 -18.17 -12.48
C LYS A 308 7.05 -18.97 -11.56
N ALA A 309 5.75 -18.96 -11.86
CA ALA A 309 4.74 -19.79 -11.19
C ALA A 309 4.16 -20.83 -12.16
N PRO A 310 3.95 -22.07 -11.70
CA PRO A 310 3.35 -23.13 -12.51
C PRO A 310 1.84 -22.94 -12.59
N LEU A 311 1.32 -22.78 -13.80
CA LEU A 311 -0.12 -22.75 -14.09
C LEU A 311 -0.48 -23.91 -15.02
N THR A 312 -1.69 -24.49 -14.85
CA THR A 312 -2.29 -25.36 -15.85
C THR A 312 -3.43 -24.63 -16.50
N ILE A 313 -3.38 -24.54 -17.83
CA ILE A 313 -4.43 -23.91 -18.64
C ILE A 313 -5.02 -24.94 -19.60
N ARG A 314 -6.26 -24.66 -20.04
CA ARG A 314 -6.89 -25.37 -21.17
C ARG A 314 -7.07 -24.37 -22.31
N ARG A 315 -6.51 -24.71 -23.48
CA ARG A 315 -6.63 -23.96 -24.73
C ARG A 315 -7.38 -24.81 -25.74
N GLY A 316 -8.64 -24.51 -25.94
CA GLY A 316 -9.54 -25.38 -26.73
C GLY A 316 -9.67 -26.77 -26.07
N ALA A 317 -9.23 -27.82 -26.75
CA ALA A 317 -9.26 -29.20 -26.25
C ALA A 317 -7.96 -29.60 -25.51
N GLU A 318 -6.89 -28.82 -25.61
CA GLU A 318 -5.57 -29.15 -25.06
C GLU A 318 -5.40 -28.62 -23.64
N THR A 319 -4.78 -29.42 -22.78
CA THR A 319 -4.34 -28.99 -21.44
C THR A 319 -2.84 -28.75 -21.48
N LEU A 320 -2.41 -27.58 -21.07
CA LEU A 320 -1.03 -27.12 -21.14
C LEU A 320 -0.54 -26.74 -19.71
N GLU A 321 0.67 -27.16 -19.37
CA GLU A 321 1.38 -26.67 -18.20
C GLU A 321 2.32 -25.56 -18.65
N VAL A 322 2.19 -24.39 -18.02
CA VAL A 322 2.95 -23.19 -18.37
C VAL A 322 3.64 -22.62 -17.15
N GLN A 323 4.89 -22.20 -17.32
CA GLN A 323 5.66 -21.49 -16.30
C GLN A 323 5.54 -19.99 -16.56
N VAL A 324 4.61 -19.34 -15.86
CA VAL A 324 4.26 -17.94 -16.09
C VAL A 324 5.20 -17.03 -15.27
N PRO A 325 5.85 -16.04 -15.91
CA PRO A 325 6.63 -15.05 -15.19
C PRO A 325 5.79 -14.31 -14.14
N VAL A 326 6.36 -14.17 -12.94
CA VAL A 326 5.77 -13.45 -11.81
C VAL A 326 6.78 -12.46 -11.26
N SER A 327 6.31 -11.34 -10.77
CA SER A 327 7.16 -10.28 -10.21
C SER A 327 6.54 -9.67 -8.97
N ALA A 328 7.37 -9.33 -8.00
CA ALA A 328 6.97 -8.50 -6.86
C ALA A 328 6.79 -7.03 -7.28
N LYS A 329 7.53 -6.58 -8.32
CA LYS A 329 7.44 -5.21 -8.82
C LYS A 329 6.14 -5.02 -9.61
N SER A 330 5.43 -3.96 -9.27
CA SER A 330 4.23 -3.57 -10.00
C SER A 330 4.60 -2.90 -11.31
N GLU A 331 4.10 -3.44 -12.43
CA GLU A 331 4.18 -2.81 -13.76
C GLU A 331 2.98 -1.89 -14.03
N GLN A 332 2.18 -1.56 -13.03
CA GLN A 332 1.08 -0.61 -13.18
C GLN A 332 1.58 0.76 -13.61
N LEU A 333 0.81 1.41 -14.46
CA LEU A 333 1.11 2.74 -14.97
C LEU A 333 1.10 3.78 -13.85
N LEU A 334 0.07 3.76 -13.01
CA LEU A 334 -0.03 4.60 -11.82
C LEU A 334 0.63 3.87 -10.64
N GLN A 335 1.83 4.31 -10.28
CA GLN A 335 2.58 3.72 -9.15
C GLN A 335 2.12 4.33 -7.83
N PRO A 336 2.11 3.56 -6.72
CA PRO A 336 1.93 4.14 -5.39
C PRO A 336 3.15 4.95 -4.96
N LEU A 337 2.93 5.93 -4.09
CA LEU A 337 4.02 6.73 -3.49
C LEU A 337 4.89 5.94 -2.50
N GLU A 338 4.37 4.87 -1.91
CA GLU A 338 5.11 3.98 -1.00
C GLU A 338 5.92 4.72 0.07
N ASN A 339 5.31 5.66 0.78
CA ASN A 339 5.96 6.52 1.76
C ASN A 339 6.95 7.57 1.20
N ARG A 340 7.05 7.73 -0.12
CA ARG A 340 7.83 8.79 -0.77
C ARG A 340 6.96 10.03 -0.95
N TYR A 341 7.60 11.20 -1.10
CA TYR A 341 6.91 12.41 -1.54
C TYR A 341 6.88 12.45 -3.07
N PRO A 342 5.82 13.06 -3.68
CA PRO A 342 5.70 13.10 -5.13
C PRO A 342 6.83 13.91 -5.77
N SER A 343 7.31 13.44 -6.92
CA SER A 343 8.16 14.22 -7.80
C SER A 343 7.35 15.33 -8.44
N TYR A 344 7.95 16.49 -8.64
CA TYR A 344 7.28 17.62 -9.27
C TYR A 344 8.23 18.49 -10.10
N PHE A 345 7.66 19.22 -11.03
CA PHE A 345 8.34 20.26 -11.80
C PHE A 345 7.42 21.45 -12.01
N ILE A 346 7.90 22.65 -11.73
CA ILE A 346 7.19 23.93 -11.94
C ILE A 346 7.82 24.64 -13.11
N TYR A 347 7.01 24.99 -14.11
CA TYR A 347 7.46 25.72 -15.27
C TYR A 347 6.39 26.74 -15.67
N GLY A 348 6.72 28.01 -15.53
CA GLY A 348 5.74 29.10 -15.61
C GLY A 348 4.63 28.90 -14.57
N PRO A 349 3.37 29.09 -14.96
CA PRO A 349 2.24 29.00 -14.04
C PRO A 349 1.79 27.56 -13.75
N MET A 350 2.43 26.55 -14.34
CA MET A 350 2.00 25.16 -14.25
C MET A 350 2.88 24.33 -13.32
N VAL A 351 2.25 23.38 -12.65
CA VAL A 351 2.89 22.36 -11.79
C VAL A 351 2.66 21.00 -12.37
N PHE A 352 3.71 20.28 -12.67
CA PHE A 352 3.66 18.95 -13.24
C PHE A 352 4.10 17.89 -12.24
N THR A 353 3.42 16.73 -12.25
CA THR A 353 3.75 15.55 -11.44
C THR A 353 3.33 14.28 -12.20
N PRO A 354 3.93 13.12 -11.94
CA PRO A 354 3.34 11.86 -12.39
C PRO A 354 1.97 11.63 -11.73
N ALA A 355 1.05 11.01 -12.45
CA ALA A 355 -0.18 10.52 -11.86
C ALA A 355 0.13 9.31 -10.97
N TYR A 356 0.03 9.48 -9.65
CA TYR A 356 0.24 8.41 -8.68
C TYR A 356 -1.09 7.73 -8.32
N ALA A 357 -1.04 6.46 -7.93
CA ALA A 357 -2.21 5.71 -7.46
C ALA A 357 -2.87 6.37 -6.23
N ASP A 358 -2.06 6.96 -5.34
CA ASP A 358 -2.51 7.72 -4.17
C ASP A 358 -3.39 8.94 -4.54
N PHE A 359 -3.29 9.43 -5.77
CA PHE A 359 -4.08 10.57 -6.26
C PHE A 359 -5.43 10.15 -6.87
N ALA A 360 -5.64 8.85 -7.11
CA ALA A 360 -6.85 8.35 -7.76
C ALA A 360 -8.15 8.87 -7.11
N PRO A 361 -8.33 8.92 -5.77
CA PRO A 361 -9.53 9.49 -5.18
C PRO A 361 -9.74 10.98 -5.47
N ALA A 362 -8.66 11.75 -5.59
CA ALA A 362 -8.73 13.18 -5.95
C ALA A 362 -9.02 13.35 -7.43
N ILE A 363 -8.37 12.56 -8.29
CA ILE A 363 -8.59 12.54 -9.74
C ILE A 363 -10.04 12.20 -10.05
N LEU A 364 -10.56 11.09 -9.52
CA LEU A 364 -11.94 10.65 -9.76
C LEU A 364 -12.99 11.68 -9.32
N ARG A 365 -12.73 12.44 -8.24
CA ARG A 365 -13.64 13.49 -7.79
C ARG A 365 -13.65 14.72 -8.71
N ASN A 366 -12.52 15.05 -9.33
CA ASN A 366 -12.37 16.27 -10.14
C ASN A 366 -12.65 16.03 -11.63
N VAL A 367 -12.57 14.78 -12.10
CA VAL A 367 -12.69 14.40 -13.52
C VAL A 367 -14.00 13.64 -13.81
N LEU A 368 -14.95 13.62 -12.88
CA LEU A 368 -16.26 12.98 -13.06
C LEU A 368 -17.01 13.61 -14.26
N GLY A 369 -17.15 12.81 -15.34
CA GLY A 369 -17.88 13.19 -16.55
C GLY A 369 -17.01 13.62 -17.72
N GLU A 370 -15.68 13.69 -17.58
CA GLU A 370 -14.74 14.01 -18.64
C GLU A 370 -13.96 12.78 -19.10
N SER A 371 -13.60 12.73 -20.39
CA SER A 371 -12.75 11.70 -20.97
C SER A 371 -11.29 11.97 -20.58
N SER A 372 -10.85 11.44 -19.42
CA SER A 372 -9.46 11.62 -18.97
C SER A 372 -8.63 10.37 -19.23
N PRO A 373 -7.45 10.51 -19.84
CA PRO A 373 -6.51 9.40 -20.00
C PRO A 373 -6.07 8.76 -18.67
N VAL A 374 -6.07 9.50 -17.56
CA VAL A 374 -5.76 8.95 -16.23
C VAL A 374 -6.84 7.96 -15.81
N VAL A 375 -8.13 8.31 -15.97
CA VAL A 375 -9.26 7.46 -15.60
C VAL A 375 -9.33 6.23 -16.49
N SER A 376 -9.21 6.41 -17.80
CA SER A 376 -9.28 5.31 -18.77
C SER A 376 -8.12 4.32 -18.65
N ARG A 377 -6.98 4.75 -18.09
CA ARG A 377 -5.77 3.94 -17.90
C ARG A 377 -5.43 3.62 -16.44
N LEU A 378 -6.37 3.82 -15.53
CA LEU A 378 -6.16 3.67 -14.08
C LEU A 378 -5.63 2.27 -13.69
N THR A 379 -6.07 1.24 -14.42
CA THR A 379 -5.69 -0.15 -14.18
C THR A 379 -4.71 -0.72 -15.21
N ASP A 380 -4.21 0.14 -16.12
CA ASP A 380 -3.28 -0.29 -17.16
C ASP A 380 -1.88 -0.60 -16.58
N GLU A 381 -1.18 -1.48 -17.26
CA GLU A 381 0.26 -1.65 -17.10
C GLU A 381 1.02 -0.68 -18.02
N ARG A 382 2.27 -0.40 -17.65
CA ARG A 382 3.19 0.38 -18.48
C ARG A 382 3.43 -0.29 -19.82
N LYS A 383 3.41 0.48 -20.90
CA LYS A 383 3.72 -0.01 -22.25
C LYS A 383 5.22 -0.17 -22.49
N PHE A 384 6.02 0.57 -21.73
CA PHE A 384 7.48 0.53 -21.76
C PHE A 384 8.06 0.92 -20.38
N PRO A 385 9.30 0.51 -20.05
CA PRO A 385 9.93 0.86 -18.79
C PRO A 385 10.02 2.38 -18.59
N GLY A 386 9.54 2.86 -17.42
CA GLY A 386 9.58 4.29 -17.09
C GLY A 386 8.45 5.13 -17.69
N GLU A 387 7.42 4.51 -18.30
CA GLU A 387 6.22 5.25 -18.72
C GLU A 387 5.53 5.86 -17.50
N GLU A 388 5.16 7.15 -17.62
CA GLU A 388 4.38 7.88 -16.63
C GLU A 388 3.33 8.75 -17.35
N LEU A 389 2.15 8.90 -16.77
CA LEU A 389 1.23 9.94 -17.15
C LEU A 389 1.61 11.21 -16.38
N VAL A 390 2.12 12.20 -17.07
CA VAL A 390 2.45 13.51 -16.48
C VAL A 390 1.21 14.38 -16.46
N VAL A 391 0.80 14.82 -15.28
CA VAL A 391 -0.42 15.62 -15.10
C VAL A 391 -0.11 17.00 -14.52
N VAL A 392 -1.03 17.94 -14.76
CA VAL A 392 -1.03 19.22 -14.09
C VAL A 392 -1.58 19.04 -12.67
N ALA A 393 -0.73 19.15 -11.66
CA ALA A 393 -1.03 18.79 -10.27
C ALA A 393 -1.89 19.84 -9.54
N ALA A 394 -1.78 21.12 -9.92
CA ALA A 394 -2.38 22.25 -9.23
C ALA A 394 -3.12 23.16 -10.19
N LYS A 395 -4.00 23.98 -9.65
CA LYS A 395 -4.47 25.14 -10.41
C LYS A 395 -3.29 25.99 -10.81
N THR A 396 -3.34 26.56 -12.02
CA THR A 396 -2.31 27.47 -12.50
C THR A 396 -2.03 28.60 -11.50
N PHE A 397 -0.76 28.86 -11.26
CA PHE A 397 -0.38 30.00 -10.43
C PHE A 397 -0.94 31.32 -11.00
N PRO A 398 -1.50 32.20 -10.16
CA PRO A 398 -2.03 33.47 -10.60
C PRO A 398 -0.90 34.39 -11.05
N HIS A 399 -0.66 34.44 -12.35
CA HIS A 399 0.35 35.32 -12.96
C HIS A 399 -0.16 35.80 -14.31
N ARG A 400 0.26 37.03 -14.73
CA ARG A 400 -0.17 37.66 -15.98
C ARG A 400 0.04 36.80 -17.24
N ILE A 401 1.05 35.91 -17.20
CA ILE A 401 1.38 35.03 -18.33
C ILE A 401 0.29 33.97 -18.58
N ALA A 402 -0.49 33.61 -17.55
CA ALA A 402 -1.57 32.63 -17.66
C ALA A 402 -2.90 33.26 -18.13
N LYS A 403 -2.94 34.59 -18.43
CA LYS A 403 -4.17 35.25 -18.82
C LYS A 403 -4.82 34.59 -20.04
N GLY A 404 -6.07 34.20 -19.88
CA GLY A 404 -6.88 33.58 -20.93
C GLY A 404 -6.78 32.07 -20.99
N TYR A 405 -5.98 31.43 -20.13
CA TYR A 405 -5.88 29.97 -20.03
C TYR A 405 -6.61 29.48 -18.78
N ASP A 406 -7.40 28.41 -18.93
CA ASP A 406 -8.05 27.67 -17.85
C ASP A 406 -7.71 26.18 -18.02
N ILE A 407 -6.62 25.76 -17.40
CA ILE A 407 -6.11 24.40 -17.51
C ILE A 407 -6.74 23.55 -16.41
N ASN A 408 -7.42 22.49 -16.81
CA ASN A 408 -8.06 21.56 -15.88
C ASN A 408 -7.04 20.85 -14.99
N LEU A 409 -7.40 20.66 -13.74
CA LEU A 409 -6.64 19.91 -12.79
C LEU A 409 -6.56 18.42 -13.24
N PHE A 410 -5.38 17.85 -13.17
CA PHE A 410 -5.05 16.49 -13.65
C PHE A 410 -5.11 16.28 -15.17
N SER A 411 -5.17 17.33 -15.98
CA SER A 411 -4.98 17.20 -17.43
C SER A 411 -3.61 16.58 -17.72
N VAL A 412 -3.60 15.59 -18.63
CA VAL A 412 -2.40 14.85 -19.01
C VAL A 412 -1.63 15.60 -20.09
N VAL A 413 -0.36 15.87 -19.87
CA VAL A 413 0.53 16.43 -20.89
C VAL A 413 0.79 15.40 -21.97
N GLY A 414 0.24 15.61 -23.17
CA GLY A 414 0.43 14.74 -24.32
C GLY A 414 1.72 15.02 -25.06
N LYS A 415 1.95 16.30 -25.42
CA LYS A 415 3.14 16.74 -26.17
C LYS A 415 3.64 18.09 -25.72
N VAL A 416 4.94 18.33 -25.96
CA VAL A 416 5.56 19.67 -25.90
C VAL A 416 6.25 19.91 -27.25
N ASN A 417 5.88 21.00 -27.93
CA ASN A 417 6.38 21.34 -29.28
C ASN A 417 6.34 20.14 -30.24
N GLY A 418 5.22 19.38 -30.24
CA GLY A 418 5.04 18.19 -31.06
C GLY A 418 5.75 16.92 -30.55
N THR A 419 6.63 17.00 -29.53
CA THR A 419 7.33 15.86 -28.93
C THR A 419 6.42 15.17 -27.91
N PRO A 420 6.02 13.89 -28.10
CA PRO A 420 5.22 13.15 -27.13
C PRO A 420 5.95 12.98 -25.80
N ILE A 421 5.28 13.28 -24.69
CA ILE A 421 5.87 13.17 -23.35
C ILE A 421 5.65 11.76 -22.81
N GLN A 422 6.73 11.16 -22.31
CA GLN A 422 6.77 9.76 -21.84
C GLN A 422 6.86 9.65 -20.30
N SER A 423 7.43 10.67 -19.64
CA SER A 423 7.61 10.71 -18.19
C SER A 423 7.88 12.15 -17.72
N LEU A 424 7.81 12.39 -16.41
CA LEU A 424 8.15 13.70 -15.85
C LEU A 424 9.62 14.08 -16.13
N LYS A 425 10.52 13.12 -16.03
CA LYS A 425 11.93 13.32 -16.39
C LYS A 425 12.06 13.75 -17.86
N HIS A 426 11.37 13.08 -18.78
CA HIS A 426 11.39 13.41 -20.21
C HIS A 426 10.79 14.81 -20.48
N LEU A 427 9.74 15.20 -19.75
CA LEU A 427 9.21 16.57 -19.82
C LEU A 427 10.26 17.60 -19.43
N VAL A 428 10.97 17.39 -18.32
CA VAL A 428 12.03 18.28 -17.83
C VAL A 428 13.17 18.38 -18.85
N GLU A 429 13.63 17.25 -19.40
CA GLU A 429 14.67 17.22 -20.45
C GLU A 429 14.24 17.97 -21.70
N THR A 430 13.00 17.75 -22.15
CA THR A 430 12.43 18.43 -23.33
C THR A 430 12.37 19.93 -23.14
N LEU A 431 11.87 20.41 -22.00
CA LEU A 431 11.75 21.85 -21.71
C LEU A 431 13.11 22.52 -21.49
N ARG A 432 14.07 21.82 -20.86
CA ARG A 432 15.45 22.31 -20.68
C ARG A 432 16.16 22.51 -22.00
N ASP A 433 16.02 21.57 -22.92
CA ASP A 433 16.79 21.54 -24.17
C ASP A 433 16.08 22.27 -25.33
N LEU A 434 14.85 22.76 -25.09
CA LEU A 434 14.05 23.50 -26.06
C LEU A 434 14.75 24.83 -26.45
N LYS A 435 14.83 25.08 -27.75
CA LYS A 435 15.44 26.28 -28.33
C LYS A 435 14.45 27.19 -29.06
N ASP A 436 13.24 26.68 -29.30
CA ASP A 436 12.19 27.42 -30.00
C ASP A 436 11.78 28.68 -29.23
N ASP A 437 11.31 29.68 -29.94
CA ASP A 437 10.83 30.92 -29.36
C ASP A 437 9.54 30.75 -28.56
N PHE A 438 8.79 29.68 -28.85
CA PHE A 438 7.52 29.36 -28.20
C PHE A 438 7.60 27.98 -27.55
N VAL A 439 6.95 27.86 -26.39
CA VAL A 439 6.69 26.60 -25.69
C VAL A 439 5.22 26.29 -25.89
N ILE A 440 4.91 25.15 -26.48
CA ILE A 440 3.55 24.71 -26.83
C ILE A 440 3.25 23.43 -26.06
N PHE A 441 2.22 23.47 -25.20
CA PHE A 441 1.73 22.29 -24.49
C PHE A 441 0.42 21.82 -25.15
N GLU A 442 0.38 20.56 -25.54
CA GLU A 442 -0.81 19.86 -26.02
C GLU A 442 -1.19 18.80 -24.98
N PHE A 443 -2.43 18.81 -24.54
CA PHE A 443 -2.94 17.85 -23.56
C PHE A 443 -3.60 16.67 -24.27
N ALA A 444 -3.63 15.54 -23.60
CA ALA A 444 -4.23 14.32 -24.12
C ALA A 444 -5.72 14.18 -23.76
N ASP A 445 -6.22 15.05 -22.90
CA ASP A 445 -7.63 15.12 -22.49
C ASP A 445 -8.44 15.84 -23.58
N GLU A 446 -9.59 15.25 -23.96
CA GLU A 446 -10.49 15.88 -24.93
C GLU A 446 -11.05 17.21 -24.38
N GLY A 447 -11.04 18.23 -25.21
CA GLY A 447 -11.57 19.56 -24.84
C GLY A 447 -10.61 20.46 -24.07
N THR A 448 -9.43 19.98 -23.67
CA THR A 448 -8.41 20.84 -23.07
C THR A 448 -7.72 21.68 -24.14
N GLU A 449 -7.62 22.97 -23.91
CA GLU A 449 -7.03 23.92 -24.86
C GLU A 449 -5.50 23.75 -24.96
N THR A 450 -4.96 24.05 -26.15
CA THR A 450 -3.51 24.13 -26.36
C THR A 450 -2.99 25.42 -25.71
N VAL A 451 -1.92 25.30 -24.95
CA VAL A 451 -1.33 26.42 -24.20
C VAL A 451 0.01 26.81 -24.82
N VAL A 452 0.17 28.08 -25.14
CA VAL A 452 1.36 28.62 -25.82
C VAL A 452 1.96 29.76 -25.03
N PHE A 453 3.26 29.70 -24.78
CA PHE A 453 4.03 30.75 -24.12
C PHE A 453 5.26 31.13 -24.96
N LYS A 454 5.68 32.40 -24.90
CA LYS A 454 7.02 32.75 -25.33
C LYS A 454 8.05 32.22 -24.33
N ARG A 455 9.05 31.51 -24.83
CA ARG A 455 10.02 30.80 -23.99
C ARG A 455 10.73 31.72 -22.99
N GLU A 456 11.18 32.89 -23.42
CA GLU A 456 11.84 33.83 -22.53
C GLU A 456 10.90 34.38 -21.44
N GLU A 457 9.64 34.66 -21.82
CA GLU A 457 8.64 35.18 -20.88
C GLU A 457 8.26 34.12 -19.82
N ILE A 458 8.07 32.84 -20.21
CA ILE A 458 7.70 31.78 -19.26
C ILE A 458 8.86 31.45 -18.32
N MET A 459 10.11 31.47 -18.80
CA MET A 459 11.29 31.28 -17.94
C MET A 459 11.37 32.36 -16.87
N LYS A 460 11.21 33.62 -17.26
CA LYS A 460 11.20 34.74 -16.31
C LYS A 460 10.02 34.67 -15.34
N ALA A 461 8.83 34.33 -15.86
CA ALA A 461 7.65 34.16 -15.03
C ALA A 461 7.80 32.99 -14.03
N THR A 462 8.57 31.95 -14.36
CA THR A 462 8.87 30.88 -13.42
C THR A 462 9.56 31.39 -12.17
N GLU A 463 10.63 32.20 -12.33
CA GLU A 463 11.36 32.81 -11.21
C GLU A 463 10.44 33.74 -10.38
N GLU A 464 9.67 34.60 -11.04
CA GLU A 464 8.72 35.52 -10.38
C GLU A 464 7.69 34.72 -9.56
N ILE A 465 7.13 33.63 -10.12
CA ILE A 465 6.15 32.76 -9.46
C ILE A 465 6.74 32.03 -8.26
N LEU A 466 7.97 31.49 -8.38
CA LEU A 466 8.64 30.81 -7.28
C LEU A 466 8.85 31.76 -6.09
N ASP A 467 9.31 32.97 -6.34
CA ASP A 467 9.52 33.99 -5.31
C ASP A 467 8.20 34.40 -4.64
N ASP A 468 7.17 34.73 -5.43
CA ASP A 468 5.86 35.18 -4.93
C ASP A 468 5.16 34.11 -4.07
N ASN A 469 5.41 32.82 -4.35
CA ASN A 469 4.78 31.70 -3.66
C ASN A 469 5.69 31.02 -2.63
N SER A 470 6.87 31.59 -2.35
CA SER A 470 7.86 31.03 -1.41
C SER A 470 8.24 29.57 -1.73
N VAL A 471 8.35 29.24 -3.01
CA VAL A 471 8.78 27.92 -3.49
C VAL A 471 10.29 27.93 -3.69
N ARG A 472 11.01 27.09 -2.94
CA ARG A 472 12.47 27.08 -2.90
C ARG A 472 13.12 26.57 -4.19
N SER A 473 12.49 25.62 -4.86
CA SER A 473 13.04 24.94 -6.04
C SER A 473 11.94 24.69 -7.07
N PRO A 474 12.22 24.87 -8.37
CA PRO A 474 11.26 24.56 -9.42
C PRO A 474 11.01 23.06 -9.56
N CYS A 475 11.82 22.21 -8.96
CA CYS A 475 11.67 20.76 -9.08
C CYS A 475 12.02 20.02 -7.79
N SER A 476 11.54 18.79 -7.69
CA SER A 476 11.93 17.84 -6.65
C SER A 476 13.41 17.43 -6.77
N ALA A 477 13.99 16.96 -5.66
CA ALA A 477 15.43 16.68 -5.56
C ALA A 477 15.94 15.65 -6.59
N ASP A 478 15.11 14.69 -6.98
CA ASP A 478 15.40 13.67 -8.00
C ASP A 478 15.56 14.25 -9.42
N LEU A 479 14.97 15.43 -9.67
CA LEU A 479 15.02 16.12 -10.98
C LEU A 479 16.06 17.25 -11.04
N GLU A 480 16.66 17.64 -9.91
CA GLU A 480 17.61 18.76 -9.88
C GLU A 480 18.79 18.59 -10.85
N LYS A 481 19.42 17.41 -10.86
CA LYS A 481 20.51 17.10 -11.78
C LYS A 481 20.06 17.08 -13.25
N VAL A 482 18.83 16.62 -13.48
CA VAL A 482 18.23 16.60 -14.82
C VAL A 482 18.05 18.03 -15.33
N TRP A 483 17.46 18.92 -14.50
CA TRP A 483 17.20 20.31 -14.87
C TRP A 483 18.50 21.11 -15.03
N LYS A 484 19.47 20.96 -14.11
CA LYS A 484 20.76 21.69 -14.13
C LYS A 484 21.77 21.16 -15.12
N ARG A 485 21.55 19.96 -15.70
CA ARG A 485 22.47 19.27 -16.62
C ARG A 485 23.82 18.88 -15.97
N GLU A 486 23.75 18.43 -14.72
CA GLU A 486 24.89 17.93 -13.97
C GLU A 486 25.10 16.41 -14.11
#